data_dd11663bccd58fac7bcf31cde862ae71
#
_entry.id   dd11663bccd58fac7bcf31cde862ae71
#
_cell.length_a   1.000
_cell.length_b   1.000
_cell.length_c   1.000
_cell.angle_alpha   90.00
_cell.angle_beta   90.00
_cell.angle_gamma   90.00
#
_symmetry.space_group_name_H-M   'P 1'
#
loop_
_entity.id
_entity.type
_entity.pdbx_description
1 polymer ?
#
loop_
_entity_poly.entity_id
_entity_poly.type
_entity_poly.pdbx_seq_one_letter_code
_entity_poly.pdbx_strand_id
1 'polypeptide(L)'
;MQIFLATTNEGKVRELKNLLGTGFEVFCLKDFPEITPAVEDGSSFKENAVKKASHAASLTKMWTLADDSGLVVDALSGAPGIYSARFAGENADDKANNAKLLNLLTDIPEAERTARFVSAVALVSPTGETTVFEGSCEGTILFAADGTEGFGYDPLFYSADLHKSFGQASADEKNAVSHRSRAMSKACAYLKERK
;
A
#
# COMPACT_ATOMS: atom_id res chain seq x y z
N MET A 1 -17.77 -15.99 5.59
CA MET A 1 -17.72 -14.60 6.10
C MET A 1 -17.61 -13.66 4.92
N GLN A 2 -18.41 -12.57 4.89
CA GLN A 2 -18.34 -11.55 3.84
C GLN A 2 -17.33 -10.48 4.24
N ILE A 3 -16.43 -10.14 3.29
CA ILE A 3 -15.37 -9.16 3.45
C ILE A 3 -15.48 -8.14 2.32
N PHE A 4 -15.45 -6.87 2.66
CA PHE A 4 -15.38 -5.78 1.70
C PHE A 4 -13.95 -5.20 1.67
N LEU A 5 -13.37 -5.05 0.49
CA LEU A 5 -12.10 -4.35 0.28
C LEU A 5 -12.37 -3.00 -0.40
N ALA A 6 -12.09 -1.91 0.29
CA ALA A 6 -12.36 -0.54 -0.18
C ALA A 6 -11.37 -0.10 -1.28
N THR A 7 -11.43 -0.77 -2.43
CA THR A 7 -10.56 -0.51 -3.59
C THR A 7 -11.27 -0.86 -4.90
N THR A 8 -10.83 -0.25 -5.99
CA THR A 8 -11.16 -0.63 -7.36
C THR A 8 -10.06 -1.48 -8.02
N ASN A 9 -8.92 -1.68 -7.34
CA ASN A 9 -7.76 -2.38 -7.87
C ASN A 9 -7.95 -3.91 -7.78
N GLU A 10 -8.15 -4.56 -8.92
CA GLU A 10 -8.36 -6.01 -9.03
C GLU A 10 -7.16 -6.85 -8.57
N GLY A 11 -5.95 -6.31 -8.70
CA GLY A 11 -4.75 -6.96 -8.18
C GLY A 11 -4.80 -7.14 -6.67
N LYS A 12 -5.18 -6.07 -5.94
CA LYS A 12 -5.36 -6.13 -4.48
C LYS A 12 -6.48 -7.10 -4.08
N VAL A 13 -7.58 -7.13 -4.83
CA VAL A 13 -8.69 -8.08 -4.58
C VAL A 13 -8.22 -9.52 -4.73
N ARG A 14 -7.45 -9.82 -5.78
CA ARG A 14 -6.91 -11.16 -6.03
C ARG A 14 -5.93 -11.57 -4.94
N GLU A 15 -5.03 -10.68 -4.53
CA GLU A 15 -4.09 -10.90 -3.43
C GLU A 15 -4.84 -11.23 -2.14
N LEU A 16 -5.85 -10.44 -1.77
CA LEU A 16 -6.66 -10.69 -0.58
C LEU A 16 -7.37 -12.05 -0.63
N LYS A 17 -7.97 -12.41 -1.77
CA LYS A 17 -8.63 -13.72 -1.96
C LYS A 17 -7.65 -14.87 -1.76
N ASN A 18 -6.44 -14.75 -2.29
CA ASN A 18 -5.40 -15.77 -2.13
C ASN A 18 -4.96 -15.90 -0.66
N LEU A 19 -4.78 -14.79 0.05
CA LEU A 19 -4.39 -14.79 1.46
C LEU A 19 -5.47 -15.34 2.39
N LEU A 20 -6.73 -15.02 2.14
CA LEU A 20 -7.86 -15.50 2.95
C LEU A 20 -8.15 -16.98 2.73
N GLY A 21 -8.07 -17.46 1.50
CA GLY A 21 -8.43 -18.83 1.11
C GLY A 21 -9.94 -19.07 1.12
N THR A 22 -10.32 -20.33 1.31
CA THR A 22 -11.73 -20.75 1.24
C THR A 22 -12.57 -20.30 2.45
N GLY A 23 -13.87 -20.05 2.20
CA GLY A 23 -14.85 -19.68 3.23
C GLY A 23 -14.98 -18.19 3.51
N PHE A 24 -14.32 -17.38 2.68
CA PHE A 24 -14.50 -15.93 2.63
C PHE A 24 -15.04 -15.52 1.26
N GLU A 25 -16.03 -14.63 1.26
CA GLU A 25 -16.58 -14.01 0.06
C GLU A 25 -16.10 -12.56 0.03
N VAL A 26 -15.31 -12.19 -0.98
CA VAL A 26 -14.65 -10.89 -1.05
C VAL A 26 -15.31 -10.04 -2.11
N PHE A 27 -15.80 -8.88 -1.69
CA PHE A 27 -16.37 -7.80 -2.49
C PHE A 27 -15.40 -6.60 -2.55
N CYS A 28 -15.61 -5.72 -3.53
CA CYS A 28 -14.85 -4.49 -3.67
C CYS A 28 -15.75 -3.34 -4.17
N LEU A 29 -15.17 -2.13 -4.33
CA LEU A 29 -15.93 -0.96 -4.80
C LEU A 29 -16.58 -1.14 -6.19
N LYS A 30 -16.06 -2.03 -7.04
CA LYS A 30 -16.69 -2.31 -8.35
C LYS A 30 -18.02 -3.05 -8.21
N ASP A 31 -18.22 -3.81 -7.15
CA ASP A 31 -19.46 -4.56 -6.88
C ASP A 31 -20.54 -3.66 -6.28
N PHE A 32 -20.17 -2.45 -5.82
CA PHE A 32 -21.04 -1.45 -5.18
C PHE A 32 -20.81 -0.05 -5.77
N PRO A 33 -21.22 0.20 -7.00
CA PRO A 33 -20.91 1.45 -7.71
C PRO A 33 -21.53 2.71 -7.05
N GLU A 34 -22.51 2.53 -6.17
CA GLU A 34 -23.11 3.61 -5.38
C GLU A 34 -22.20 4.10 -4.23
N ILE A 35 -21.19 3.34 -3.84
CA ILE A 35 -20.26 3.73 -2.78
C ILE A 35 -19.16 4.61 -3.36
N THR A 36 -19.20 5.90 -3.03
CA THR A 36 -18.13 6.83 -3.38
C THR A 36 -16.91 6.61 -2.48
N PRO A 37 -15.68 6.68 -3.03
CA PRO A 37 -14.46 6.60 -2.21
C PRO A 37 -14.42 7.68 -1.13
N ALA A 38 -13.87 7.35 0.02
CA ALA A 38 -13.62 8.32 1.10
C ALA A 38 -12.56 9.34 0.69
N VAL A 39 -12.66 10.55 1.24
CA VAL A 39 -11.63 11.58 1.08
C VAL A 39 -10.39 11.19 1.90
N GLU A 40 -9.22 11.20 1.26
CA GLU A 40 -7.92 10.87 1.86
C GLU A 40 -7.19 12.16 2.30
N ASP A 41 -7.71 12.81 3.34
CA ASP A 41 -7.18 14.05 3.91
C ASP A 41 -6.53 13.84 5.30
N GLY A 42 -6.18 12.59 5.62
CA GLY A 42 -5.48 12.24 6.86
C GLY A 42 -4.01 12.66 6.84
N SER A 43 -3.42 12.78 8.02
CA SER A 43 -2.01 13.16 8.24
C SER A 43 -1.06 11.94 8.24
N SER A 44 -1.59 10.74 8.15
CA SER A 44 -0.82 9.49 8.14
C SER A 44 -1.49 8.40 7.29
N PHE A 45 -0.72 7.39 6.87
CA PHE A 45 -1.25 6.20 6.21
C PHE A 45 -2.34 5.52 7.05
N LYS A 46 -2.12 5.44 8.37
CA LYS A 46 -3.08 4.88 9.31
C LYS A 46 -4.42 5.62 9.28
N GLU A 47 -4.39 6.95 9.36
CA GLU A 47 -5.62 7.75 9.33
C GLU A 47 -6.37 7.61 8.02
N ASN A 48 -5.68 7.63 6.87
CA ASN A 48 -6.29 7.44 5.57
C ASN A 48 -6.89 6.03 5.43
N ALA A 49 -6.18 4.98 5.84
CA ALA A 49 -6.69 3.63 5.83
C ALA A 49 -7.96 3.48 6.70
N VAL A 50 -7.95 4.06 7.92
CA VAL A 50 -9.10 4.05 8.82
C VAL A 50 -10.29 4.80 8.21
N LYS A 51 -10.09 5.99 7.64
CA LYS A 51 -11.15 6.76 6.97
C LYS A 51 -11.81 5.95 5.85
N LYS A 52 -11.00 5.36 4.97
CA LYS A 52 -11.48 4.51 3.87
C LYS A 52 -12.28 3.31 4.37
N ALA A 53 -11.74 2.57 5.34
CA ALA A 53 -12.38 1.38 5.87
C ALA A 53 -13.68 1.70 6.63
N SER A 54 -13.66 2.73 7.50
CA SER A 54 -14.83 3.14 8.28
C SER A 54 -15.96 3.66 7.40
N HIS A 55 -15.63 4.45 6.37
CA HIS A 55 -16.62 4.94 5.40
C HIS A 55 -17.34 3.77 4.74
N ALA A 56 -16.60 2.85 4.14
CA ALA A 56 -17.20 1.71 3.44
C ALA A 56 -17.91 0.74 4.40
N ALA A 57 -17.38 0.48 5.61
CA ALA A 57 -18.03 -0.37 6.60
C ALA A 57 -19.38 0.20 7.06
N SER A 58 -19.49 1.52 7.19
CA SER A 58 -20.75 2.18 7.57
C SER A 58 -21.87 1.96 6.56
N LEU A 59 -21.52 1.81 5.27
CA LEU A 59 -22.45 1.61 4.16
C LEU A 59 -22.74 0.12 3.91
N THR A 60 -21.71 -0.73 3.92
CA THR A 60 -21.84 -2.15 3.58
C THR A 60 -22.27 -3.03 4.73
N LYS A 61 -22.03 -2.61 5.97
CA LYS A 61 -22.22 -3.43 7.19
C LYS A 61 -21.45 -4.75 7.16
N MET A 62 -20.38 -4.83 6.38
CA MET A 62 -19.48 -5.99 6.29
C MET A 62 -18.18 -5.73 7.05
N TRP A 63 -17.42 -6.79 7.33
CA TRP A 63 -16.02 -6.64 7.68
C TRP A 63 -15.29 -5.95 6.52
N THR A 64 -14.71 -4.80 6.78
CA THR A 64 -14.14 -3.96 5.73
C THR A 64 -12.67 -3.74 5.94
N LEU A 65 -11.90 -3.98 4.87
CA LEU A 65 -10.48 -3.70 4.78
C LEU A 65 -10.24 -2.49 3.86
N ALA A 66 -9.30 -1.64 4.23
CA ALA A 66 -8.71 -0.64 3.35
C ALA A 66 -7.23 -0.50 3.65
N ASP A 67 -6.43 -0.31 2.60
CA ASP A 67 -5.01 -0.01 2.75
C ASP A 67 -4.68 1.41 2.30
N ASP A 68 -3.71 2.01 2.97
CA ASP A 68 -2.99 3.17 2.50
C ASP A 68 -1.49 2.92 2.61
N SER A 69 -0.73 3.34 1.59
CA SER A 69 0.68 2.98 1.50
C SER A 69 1.47 3.98 0.66
N GLY A 70 2.76 4.06 0.92
CA GLY A 70 3.66 4.90 0.16
C GLY A 70 5.13 4.67 0.49
N LEU A 71 5.96 5.43 -0.20
CA LEU A 71 7.41 5.47 -0.03
C LEU A 71 7.77 6.53 1.02
N VAL A 72 8.65 6.18 1.92
CA VAL A 72 9.21 7.07 2.96
C VAL A 72 10.72 7.11 2.75
N VAL A 73 11.30 8.30 2.51
CA VAL A 73 12.74 8.51 2.26
C VAL A 73 13.32 9.36 3.37
N ASP A 74 14.35 8.84 4.06
CA ASP A 74 14.88 9.49 5.26
C ASP A 74 15.54 10.83 4.96
N ALA A 75 16.34 10.92 3.90
CA ALA A 75 16.97 12.17 3.45
C ALA A 75 15.96 13.28 3.08
N LEU A 76 14.70 12.92 2.82
CA LEU A 76 13.63 13.85 2.49
C LEU A 76 12.65 14.04 3.67
N SER A 77 13.09 13.77 4.91
CA SER A 77 12.27 13.85 6.12
C SER A 77 10.95 13.08 6.02
N GLY A 78 10.99 11.94 5.35
CA GLY A 78 9.85 11.05 5.15
C GLY A 78 9.03 11.30 3.88
N ALA A 79 9.31 12.37 3.10
CA ALA A 79 8.65 12.53 1.81
C ALA A 79 9.07 11.42 0.83
N PRO A 80 8.19 11.04 -0.13
CA PRO A 80 6.85 11.55 -0.42
C PRO A 80 5.76 11.18 0.61
N GLY A 81 5.91 10.11 1.40
CA GLY A 81 4.95 9.72 2.44
C GLY A 81 3.54 9.51 1.88
N ILE A 82 2.53 10.09 2.54
CA ILE A 82 1.11 10.00 2.12
C ILE A 82 0.83 10.65 0.76
N TYR A 83 1.77 11.42 0.23
CA TYR A 83 1.67 12.05 -1.10
C TYR A 83 2.30 11.21 -2.21
N SER A 84 2.67 9.94 -1.94
CA SER A 84 3.42 9.09 -2.88
C SER A 84 2.80 9.03 -4.27
N ALA A 85 1.48 8.89 -4.38
CA ALA A 85 0.80 8.79 -5.66
C ALA A 85 0.74 10.13 -6.44
N ARG A 86 0.84 11.27 -5.75
CA ARG A 86 0.73 12.62 -6.31
C ARG A 86 1.92 13.52 -5.97
N PHE A 87 3.09 12.92 -5.80
CA PHE A 87 4.29 13.63 -5.34
C PHE A 87 4.73 14.75 -6.28
N ALA A 88 4.62 14.56 -7.58
CA ALA A 88 4.92 15.59 -8.58
C ALA A 88 3.69 16.46 -8.95
N GLY A 89 2.54 16.24 -8.32
CA GLY A 89 1.30 16.99 -8.56
C GLY A 89 0.08 16.06 -8.66
N GLU A 90 -1.13 16.63 -8.59
CA GLU A 90 -2.39 15.85 -8.53
C GLU A 90 -2.61 14.92 -9.73
N ASN A 91 -2.10 15.27 -10.91
CA ASN A 91 -2.22 14.47 -12.13
C ASN A 91 -0.88 13.86 -12.57
N ALA A 92 0.10 13.76 -11.66
CA ALA A 92 1.40 13.20 -12.00
C ALA A 92 1.29 11.68 -12.20
N ASP A 93 2.02 11.21 -13.21
CA ASP A 93 2.24 9.78 -13.43
C ASP A 93 3.47 9.27 -12.64
N ASP A 94 3.68 7.96 -12.65
CA ASP A 94 4.82 7.33 -11.98
C ASP A 94 6.16 7.89 -12.49
N LYS A 95 6.26 8.20 -13.77
CA LYS A 95 7.48 8.75 -14.37
C LYS A 95 7.81 10.13 -13.83
N ALA A 96 6.82 11.01 -13.71
CA ALA A 96 6.98 12.35 -13.14
C ALA A 96 7.35 12.28 -11.65
N ASN A 97 6.70 11.38 -10.88
CA ASN A 97 7.00 11.15 -9.47
C ASN A 97 8.44 10.65 -9.28
N ASN A 98 8.88 9.70 -10.09
CA ASN A 98 10.24 9.15 -10.07
C ASN A 98 11.28 10.20 -10.44
N ALA A 99 11.03 11.02 -11.48
CA ALA A 99 11.93 12.10 -11.89
C ALA A 99 12.08 13.14 -10.77
N LYS A 100 11.00 13.54 -10.11
CA LYS A 100 11.05 14.46 -8.96
C LYS A 100 11.83 13.87 -7.80
N LEU A 101 11.64 12.60 -7.49
CA LEU A 101 12.36 11.91 -6.40
C LEU A 101 13.88 11.93 -6.67
N LEU A 102 14.31 11.52 -7.87
CA LEU A 102 15.72 11.52 -8.27
C LEU A 102 16.34 12.91 -8.22
N ASN A 103 15.61 13.92 -8.68
CA ASN A 103 16.09 15.31 -8.66
C ASN A 103 16.33 15.80 -7.23
N LEU A 104 15.43 15.50 -6.30
CA LEU A 104 15.58 15.89 -4.89
C LEU A 104 16.73 15.15 -4.19
N LEU A 105 17.14 14.00 -4.71
CA LEU A 105 18.22 13.18 -4.17
C LEU A 105 19.55 13.35 -4.93
N THR A 106 19.68 14.33 -5.84
CA THR A 106 20.85 14.49 -6.71
C THR A 106 22.16 14.54 -5.93
N ASP A 107 22.22 15.34 -4.86
CA ASP A 107 23.43 15.55 -4.06
C ASP A 107 23.48 14.66 -2.81
N ILE A 108 22.55 13.72 -2.64
CA ILE A 108 22.50 12.81 -1.51
C ILE A 108 23.37 11.58 -1.79
N PRO A 109 24.40 11.31 -0.96
CA PRO A 109 25.27 10.16 -1.14
C PRO A 109 24.52 8.84 -0.89
N GLU A 110 25.03 7.75 -1.47
CA GLU A 110 24.42 6.42 -1.42
C GLU A 110 24.03 5.98 -0.01
N ALA A 111 24.91 6.16 0.96
CA ALA A 111 24.69 5.77 2.35
C ALA A 111 23.52 6.49 3.05
N GLU A 112 23.10 7.64 2.53
CA GLU A 112 22.02 8.46 3.07
C GLU A 112 20.69 8.31 2.30
N ARG A 113 20.66 7.47 1.25
CA ARG A 113 19.45 7.25 0.42
C ARG A 113 18.54 6.16 0.99
N THR A 114 18.58 5.97 2.32
CA THR A 114 17.73 4.97 3.00
C THR A 114 16.25 5.33 2.85
N ALA A 115 15.46 4.31 2.61
CA ALA A 115 14.03 4.44 2.37
C ALA A 115 13.29 3.17 2.78
N ARG A 116 11.99 3.29 2.93
CA ARG A 116 11.09 2.14 3.13
C ARG A 116 9.76 2.37 2.45
N PHE A 117 9.20 1.30 1.92
CA PHE A 117 7.77 1.28 1.67
C PHE A 117 7.02 0.95 2.96
N VAL A 118 5.93 1.66 3.21
CA VAL A 118 5.06 1.46 4.37
C VAL A 118 3.63 1.22 3.89
N SER A 119 2.92 0.31 4.54
CA SER A 119 1.49 0.11 4.36
C SER A 119 0.79 0.02 5.70
N ALA A 120 -0.31 0.74 5.85
CA ALA A 120 -1.28 0.58 6.91
C ALA A 120 -2.55 -0.07 6.33
N VAL A 121 -2.98 -1.18 6.92
CA VAL A 121 -4.24 -1.86 6.58
C VAL A 121 -5.18 -1.69 7.76
N ALA A 122 -6.27 -0.97 7.57
CA ALA A 122 -7.34 -0.85 8.56
C ALA A 122 -8.40 -1.92 8.29
N LEU A 123 -8.80 -2.62 9.35
CA LEU A 123 -9.91 -3.54 9.38
C LEU A 123 -10.99 -2.98 10.29
N VAL A 124 -12.21 -2.83 9.77
CA VAL A 124 -13.37 -2.35 10.51
C VAL A 124 -14.43 -3.44 10.54
N SER A 125 -14.92 -3.77 11.74
CA SER A 125 -16.00 -4.74 11.92
C SER A 125 -17.36 -4.16 11.49
N PRO A 126 -18.39 -5.00 11.28
CA PRO A 126 -19.76 -4.54 11.03
C PRO A 126 -20.33 -3.64 12.14
N THR A 127 -19.77 -3.72 13.36
CA THR A 127 -20.15 -2.92 14.53
C THR A 127 -19.33 -1.63 14.70
N GLY A 128 -18.30 -1.43 13.83
CA GLY A 128 -17.45 -0.22 13.83
C GLY A 128 -16.16 -0.36 14.64
N GLU A 129 -15.86 -1.51 15.21
CA GLU A 129 -14.56 -1.77 15.84
C GLU A 129 -13.45 -1.69 14.81
N THR A 130 -12.39 -0.95 15.12
CA THR A 130 -11.28 -0.72 14.19
C THR A 130 -9.97 -1.31 14.72
N THR A 131 -9.29 -2.07 13.89
CA THR A 131 -7.94 -2.59 14.14
C THR A 131 -7.06 -2.21 12.97
N VAL A 132 -5.81 -1.80 13.22
CA VAL A 132 -4.85 -1.43 12.16
C VAL A 132 -3.63 -2.33 12.22
N PHE A 133 -3.20 -2.78 11.04
CA PHE A 133 -2.03 -3.61 10.84
C PHE A 133 -1.05 -2.87 9.95
N GLU A 134 0.21 -2.85 10.33
CA GLU A 134 1.27 -2.16 9.58
C GLU A 134 2.31 -3.15 9.08
N GLY A 135 2.87 -2.83 7.91
CA GLY A 135 3.98 -3.55 7.31
C GLY A 135 4.92 -2.57 6.62
N SER A 136 6.22 -2.86 6.68
CA SER A 136 7.25 -2.11 5.99
C SER A 136 8.15 -3.05 5.18
N CYS A 137 8.81 -2.50 4.18
CA CYS A 137 9.89 -3.13 3.44
C CYS A 137 11.03 -2.12 3.36
N GLU A 138 12.15 -2.42 4.00
CA GLU A 138 13.31 -1.54 4.05
C GLU A 138 14.16 -1.65 2.79
N GLY A 139 14.84 -0.56 2.43
CA GLY A 139 15.67 -0.50 1.24
C GLY A 139 16.36 0.85 1.06
N THR A 140 16.79 1.10 -0.16
CA THR A 140 17.44 2.35 -0.55
C THR A 140 16.93 2.84 -1.91
N ILE A 141 17.09 4.14 -2.19
CA ILE A 141 16.76 4.69 -3.51
C ILE A 141 17.99 4.68 -4.41
N LEU A 142 17.87 4.03 -5.55
CA LEU A 142 18.89 3.96 -6.58
C LEU A 142 19.13 5.33 -7.24
N PHE A 143 20.27 5.50 -7.90
CA PHE A 143 20.60 6.70 -8.66
C PHE A 143 19.88 6.78 -10.02
N ALA A 144 19.42 5.66 -10.54
CA ALA A 144 18.67 5.53 -11.79
C ALA A 144 17.70 4.36 -11.69
N ALA A 145 16.70 4.36 -12.58
CA ALA A 145 15.75 3.27 -12.68
C ALA A 145 16.43 1.97 -13.12
N ASP A 146 16.08 0.87 -12.46
CA ASP A 146 16.60 -0.47 -12.70
C ASP A 146 15.44 -1.47 -12.79
N GLY A 147 15.22 -2.02 -13.99
CA GLY A 147 14.09 -2.87 -14.32
C GLY A 147 12.82 -2.09 -14.73
N THR A 148 11.79 -2.83 -15.11
CA THR A 148 10.51 -2.29 -15.64
C THR A 148 9.29 -2.94 -15.01
N GLU A 149 9.50 -3.88 -14.10
CA GLU A 149 8.42 -4.56 -13.41
C GLU A 149 7.79 -3.66 -12.33
N GLY A 150 6.57 -3.99 -11.93
CA GLY A 150 5.86 -3.30 -10.87
C GLY A 150 5.22 -1.98 -11.31
N PHE A 151 5.17 -1.02 -10.39
CA PHE A 151 4.56 0.31 -10.58
C PHE A 151 5.14 1.33 -9.59
N GLY A 152 4.81 2.61 -9.79
CA GLY A 152 5.24 3.67 -8.88
C GLY A 152 6.76 3.79 -8.82
N TYR A 153 7.30 3.72 -7.61
CA TYR A 153 8.73 3.86 -7.34
C TYR A 153 9.51 2.53 -7.41
N ASP A 154 8.89 1.42 -7.82
CA ASP A 154 9.53 0.10 -7.87
C ASP A 154 10.87 0.07 -8.63
N PRO A 155 11.01 0.74 -9.78
CA PRO A 155 12.30 0.77 -10.49
C PRO A 155 13.41 1.52 -9.74
N LEU A 156 13.08 2.38 -8.78
CA LEU A 156 14.05 3.13 -8.00
C LEU A 156 14.33 2.52 -6.62
N PHE A 157 13.50 1.61 -6.16
CA PHE A 157 13.60 1.04 -4.83
C PHE A 157 14.39 -0.27 -4.82
N TYR A 158 15.58 -0.25 -4.24
CA TYR A 158 16.39 -1.45 -4.00
C TYR A 158 15.98 -2.08 -2.67
N SER A 159 15.43 -3.27 -2.71
CA SER A 159 14.95 -4.00 -1.53
C SER A 159 16.11 -4.65 -0.77
N ALA A 160 16.20 -4.40 0.53
CA ALA A 160 17.16 -5.06 1.40
C ALA A 160 16.89 -6.58 1.53
N ASP A 161 15.63 -7.01 1.42
CA ASP A 161 15.26 -8.42 1.52
C ASP A 161 15.57 -9.21 0.23
N LEU A 162 15.40 -8.58 -0.96
CA LEU A 162 15.58 -9.26 -2.24
C LEU A 162 16.99 -9.06 -2.83
N HIS A 163 17.75 -8.08 -2.32
CA HIS A 163 19.05 -7.68 -2.88
C HIS A 163 19.00 -7.31 -4.37
N LYS A 164 17.87 -6.71 -4.81
CA LYS A 164 17.64 -6.18 -6.15
C LYS A 164 16.55 -5.12 -6.12
N SER A 165 16.39 -4.38 -7.22
CA SER A 165 15.28 -3.43 -7.33
C SER A 165 13.93 -4.15 -7.40
N PHE A 166 12.85 -3.50 -6.95
CA PHE A 166 11.50 -4.02 -7.19
C PHE A 166 11.14 -3.97 -8.69
N GLY A 167 11.81 -3.13 -9.47
CA GLY A 167 11.68 -3.12 -10.92
C GLY A 167 12.26 -4.34 -11.64
N GLN A 168 13.15 -5.10 -10.98
CA GLN A 168 13.67 -6.38 -11.45
C GLN A 168 12.97 -7.59 -10.81
N ALA A 169 12.20 -7.37 -9.75
CA ALA A 169 11.56 -8.47 -9.04
C ALA A 169 10.29 -8.92 -9.76
N SER A 170 10.10 -10.23 -9.86
CA SER A 170 8.80 -10.78 -10.27
C SER A 170 7.72 -10.42 -9.25
N ALA A 171 6.45 -10.49 -9.66
CA ALA A 171 5.31 -10.24 -8.77
C ALA A 171 5.34 -11.15 -7.54
N ASP A 172 5.71 -12.40 -7.69
CA ASP A 172 5.77 -13.38 -6.59
C ASP A 172 6.89 -13.05 -5.60
N GLU A 173 8.10 -12.72 -6.10
CA GLU A 173 9.21 -12.30 -5.26
C GLU A 173 8.86 -11.03 -4.46
N LYS A 174 8.30 -10.02 -5.13
CA LYS A 174 7.87 -8.78 -4.46
C LYS A 174 6.78 -9.06 -3.42
N ASN A 175 5.77 -9.87 -3.74
CA ASN A 175 4.69 -10.22 -2.82
C ASN A 175 5.19 -10.94 -1.57
N ALA A 176 6.26 -11.73 -1.66
CA ALA A 176 6.83 -12.42 -0.51
C ALA A 176 7.39 -11.47 0.57
N VAL A 177 7.86 -10.27 0.19
CA VAL A 177 8.55 -9.33 1.08
C VAL A 177 7.89 -7.96 1.20
N SER A 178 6.89 -7.65 0.38
CA SER A 178 6.34 -6.29 0.30
C SER A 178 5.66 -5.84 1.58
N HIS A 179 5.71 -4.53 1.81
CA HIS A 179 5.03 -3.83 2.91
C HIS A 179 3.53 -4.16 2.97
N ARG A 180 2.85 -4.16 1.80
CA ARG A 180 1.41 -4.46 1.70
C ARG A 180 1.12 -5.91 2.06
N SER A 181 1.87 -6.86 1.51
CA SER A 181 1.69 -8.28 1.82
C SER A 181 1.90 -8.55 3.32
N ARG A 182 2.90 -7.94 3.95
CA ARG A 182 3.14 -8.04 5.40
C ARG A 182 1.97 -7.52 6.23
N ALA A 183 1.45 -6.34 5.90
CA ALA A 183 0.30 -5.75 6.60
C ALA A 183 -0.98 -6.57 6.37
N MET A 184 -1.26 -6.94 5.12
CA MET A 184 -2.44 -7.70 4.72
C MET A 184 -2.46 -9.11 5.33
N SER A 185 -1.31 -9.78 5.39
CA SER A 185 -1.20 -11.12 6.03
C SER A 185 -1.57 -11.08 7.51
N LYS A 186 -1.17 -10.03 8.24
CA LYS A 186 -1.57 -9.84 9.65
C LYS A 186 -3.09 -9.64 9.79
N ALA A 187 -3.68 -8.83 8.91
CA ALA A 187 -5.13 -8.61 8.88
C ALA A 187 -5.91 -9.89 8.55
N CYS A 188 -5.41 -10.69 7.59
CA CYS A 188 -6.01 -11.97 7.24
C CYS A 188 -5.91 -13.00 8.36
N ALA A 189 -4.78 -13.07 9.06
CA ALA A 189 -4.62 -13.94 10.23
C ALA A 189 -5.66 -13.60 11.32
N TYR A 190 -5.78 -12.32 11.63
CA TYR A 190 -6.77 -11.81 12.59
C TYR A 190 -8.24 -12.16 12.21
N LEU A 191 -8.59 -12.05 10.91
CA LEU A 191 -9.92 -12.43 10.41
C LEU A 191 -10.18 -13.94 10.51
N LYS A 192 -9.16 -14.76 10.24
CA LYS A 192 -9.28 -16.23 10.32
C LYS A 192 -9.57 -16.74 11.73
N GLU A 193 -9.05 -16.06 12.75
CA GLU A 193 -9.31 -16.37 14.16
C GLU A 193 -10.74 -16.02 14.60
N ARG A 194 -11.48 -15.22 13.81
CA ARG A 194 -12.86 -14.75 14.10
C ARG A 194 -13.93 -15.39 13.22
N LYS A 195 -13.53 -16.33 12.40
CA LYS A 195 -14.43 -17.14 11.57
C LYS A 195 -14.97 -18.31 12.36
#